data_2fae64e71387878506bc90bc9d1ec40f
#
_entry.id   2fae64e71387878506bc90bc9d1ec40f
#
_cell.length_a   1.000
_cell.length_b   1.000
_cell.length_c   1.000
_cell.angle_alpha   90.00
_cell.angle_beta   90.00
_cell.angle_gamma   90.00
#
_symmetry.space_group_name_H-M   'P 1'
#
loop_
_entity.id
_entity.type
_entity.pdbx_description
1 polymer ?
#
loop_
_entity_poly.entity_id
_entity_poly.type
_entity_poly.pdbx_seq_one_letter_code
_entity_poly.pdbx_strand_id
1 'polypeptide(L)'
;MLKNKKIQFFIISLVVISLVSSGFGCKCVSKDIKEMIKPINLVYWRAQDGQDAFLEIIQKFQESYPHISVTYNLIRAEEYEQTLLEAWAEDRGPDIFSIPKNWLGKYQTKILPLEFSQEIIMARQIMTGTIKKEPKIVQENKKALNLRELKETFVETVSNDVLIDNKIYGLPLSLDVLALYYNRDLLNEAGIVGPPQTWQEFINQVRMLNLWDVHGNFIRSGISLGTANNVENYTDILSLLMLQNGTSIVDEGGRAIFDQSLLDDNTYFPGEEALRFYLSFANPSQEIYSWNEQMPDSTSAFTQGLTAFLFGYSSYLSLIKEQAPKLNFDITKVPQISSSLKEVNYANYWIETVSKKTKYPHEAWAFILHSTEAQNAKTFIERAKRPTAHRSLIQFQLEDFDLTPFASSVLTAKTWYQGKKYSLVEEAFQEMIENVLSGQKTIKEVIEYCVQKVNLTN
;
A
#
# COMPACT_ATOMS: atom_id res chain seq x y z
N MET A 1 -65.06 -45.22 -42.62
CA MET A 1 -64.50 -44.85 -41.32
C MET A 1 -62.98 -44.57 -41.30
N LEU A 2 -62.27 -44.75 -42.37
CA LEU A 2 -60.79 -44.57 -42.47
C LEU A 2 -60.31 -43.21 -42.96
N LYS A 3 -61.18 -42.40 -43.57
CA LYS A 3 -60.81 -41.07 -44.07
C LYS A 3 -60.70 -39.99 -43.00
N ASN A 4 -61.47 -40.08 -41.92
CA ASN A 4 -61.46 -39.06 -40.85
C ASN A 4 -60.26 -39.18 -39.89
N LYS A 5 -59.63 -40.35 -39.75
CA LYS A 5 -58.47 -40.50 -38.89
C LYS A 5 -57.20 -39.87 -39.47
N LYS A 6 -57.04 -39.82 -40.82
CA LYS A 6 -55.87 -39.17 -41.46
C LYS A 6 -55.96 -37.65 -41.42
N ILE A 7 -57.16 -37.08 -41.46
CA ILE A 7 -57.37 -35.59 -41.35
C ILE A 7 -57.12 -35.14 -39.89
N GLN A 8 -57.57 -35.93 -38.89
CA GLN A 8 -57.27 -35.61 -37.50
C GLN A 8 -55.78 -35.69 -37.16
N PHE A 9 -55.06 -36.67 -37.76
CA PHE A 9 -53.62 -36.77 -37.57
C PHE A 9 -52.85 -35.61 -38.24
N PHE A 10 -53.33 -35.13 -39.38
CA PHE A 10 -52.70 -33.99 -40.09
C PHE A 10 -52.97 -32.68 -39.38
N ILE A 11 -54.16 -32.48 -38.80
CA ILE A 11 -54.48 -31.29 -38.01
C ILE A 11 -53.74 -31.27 -36.67
N ILE A 12 -53.57 -32.40 -35.99
CA ILE A 12 -52.80 -32.53 -34.78
C ILE A 12 -51.31 -32.30 -35.03
N SER A 13 -50.78 -32.79 -36.15
CA SER A 13 -49.39 -32.55 -36.57
C SER A 13 -49.13 -31.06 -36.93
N LEU A 14 -50.11 -30.37 -37.54
CA LEU A 14 -49.97 -28.93 -37.87
C LEU A 14 -50.07 -28.05 -36.63
N VAL A 15 -50.93 -28.42 -35.65
CA VAL A 15 -51.04 -27.70 -34.34
C VAL A 15 -49.79 -27.91 -33.50
N VAL A 16 -49.17 -29.11 -33.52
CA VAL A 16 -47.91 -29.37 -32.80
C VAL A 16 -46.74 -28.63 -33.45
N ILE A 17 -46.69 -28.52 -34.78
CA ILE A 17 -45.69 -27.74 -35.50
C ILE A 17 -45.87 -26.23 -35.24
N SER A 18 -47.10 -25.72 -35.14
CA SER A 18 -47.34 -24.32 -34.80
C SER A 18 -47.07 -23.97 -33.34
N LEU A 19 -47.15 -24.93 -32.41
CA LEU A 19 -46.81 -24.76 -30.99
C LEU A 19 -45.31 -24.85 -30.71
N VAL A 20 -44.55 -25.54 -31.59
CA VAL A 20 -43.09 -25.61 -31.51
C VAL A 20 -42.41 -24.39 -32.13
N SER A 21 -43.08 -23.71 -33.07
CA SER A 21 -42.53 -22.50 -33.76
C SER A 21 -42.79 -21.18 -33.03
N SER A 22 -43.57 -21.17 -31.92
CA SER A 22 -43.87 -19.96 -31.18
C SER A 22 -43.08 -19.80 -29.85
N GLY A 23 -42.00 -20.58 -29.68
CA GLY A 23 -41.26 -20.65 -28.40
C GLY A 23 -39.77 -20.28 -28.43
N PHE A 24 -39.17 -19.96 -29.58
CA PHE A 24 -37.80 -19.47 -29.66
C PHE A 24 -37.75 -18.03 -30.15
N GLY A 25 -38.16 -17.14 -29.27
CA GLY A 25 -37.75 -15.74 -29.33
C GLY A 25 -36.25 -15.68 -29.12
N CYS A 26 -35.48 -15.87 -30.19
CA CYS A 26 -34.07 -15.55 -30.21
C CYS A 26 -33.98 -14.04 -29.91
N LYS A 27 -33.80 -13.64 -28.66
CA LYS A 27 -33.39 -12.28 -28.30
C LYS A 27 -32.05 -12.08 -29.00
N CYS A 28 -32.06 -11.46 -30.18
CA CYS A 28 -30.85 -11.12 -30.92
C CYS A 28 -30.05 -10.16 -30.06
N VAL A 29 -29.09 -10.70 -29.32
CA VAL A 29 -28.00 -9.89 -28.70
C VAL A 29 -27.27 -9.25 -29.89
N SER A 30 -27.04 -7.93 -29.86
CA SER A 30 -26.32 -7.24 -30.91
C SER A 30 -24.94 -7.89 -31.13
N LYS A 31 -24.42 -7.81 -32.34
CA LYS A 31 -23.15 -8.41 -32.71
C LYS A 31 -22.03 -7.90 -31.79
N ASP A 32 -22.09 -6.63 -31.42
CA ASP A 32 -21.13 -5.97 -30.55
C ASP A 32 -21.17 -6.57 -29.14
N ILE A 33 -22.34 -6.78 -28.53
CA ILE A 33 -22.47 -7.42 -27.22
C ILE A 33 -21.99 -8.88 -27.30
N LYS A 34 -22.20 -9.61 -28.40
CA LYS A 34 -21.67 -10.97 -28.52
C LYS A 34 -20.15 -11.05 -28.51
N GLU A 35 -19.47 -10.06 -29.06
CA GLU A 35 -18.01 -9.96 -29.01
C GLU A 35 -17.56 -9.64 -27.59
N MET A 36 -18.25 -8.74 -26.88
CA MET A 36 -17.91 -8.30 -25.52
C MET A 36 -18.11 -9.37 -24.45
N ILE A 37 -18.87 -10.45 -24.70
CA ILE A 37 -19.13 -11.54 -23.75
C ILE A 37 -18.28 -12.78 -24.01
N LYS A 38 -17.26 -12.69 -24.87
CA LYS A 38 -16.30 -13.79 -25.00
C LYS A 38 -15.62 -14.04 -23.66
N PRO A 39 -15.37 -15.30 -23.28
CA PRO A 39 -14.67 -15.61 -22.04
C PRO A 39 -13.32 -14.92 -21.97
N ILE A 40 -13.07 -14.21 -20.87
CA ILE A 40 -11.83 -13.51 -20.56
C ILE A 40 -11.29 -14.05 -19.25
N ASN A 41 -9.99 -14.25 -19.17
CA ASN A 41 -9.31 -14.53 -17.91
C ASN A 41 -8.29 -13.41 -17.65
N LEU A 42 -8.54 -12.60 -16.62
CA LEU A 42 -7.60 -11.59 -16.13
C LEU A 42 -6.60 -12.26 -15.19
N VAL A 43 -5.32 -12.08 -15.46
CA VAL A 43 -4.24 -12.54 -14.60
C VAL A 43 -3.81 -11.39 -13.69
N TYR A 44 -3.90 -11.60 -12.37
CA TYR A 44 -3.59 -10.60 -11.36
C TYR A 44 -2.48 -11.09 -10.43
N TRP A 45 -1.37 -10.34 -10.35
CA TRP A 45 -0.19 -10.66 -9.55
C TRP A 45 0.03 -9.68 -8.40
N ARG A 46 0.33 -10.24 -7.22
CA ARG A 46 0.72 -9.50 -6.03
C ARG A 46 1.87 -10.18 -5.30
N ALA A 47 2.58 -9.40 -4.47
CA ALA A 47 3.61 -9.92 -3.56
C ALA A 47 3.15 -9.93 -2.09
N GLN A 48 1.98 -9.39 -1.80
CA GLN A 48 1.44 -9.27 -0.45
C GLN A 48 -0.04 -9.68 -0.43
N ASP A 49 -0.51 -10.03 0.75
CA ASP A 49 -1.89 -10.40 1.07
C ASP A 49 -2.36 -11.66 0.32
N GLY A 50 -2.90 -12.61 1.05
CA GLY A 50 -3.33 -13.90 0.52
C GLY A 50 -4.56 -13.81 -0.38
N GLN A 51 -4.80 -14.88 -1.13
CA GLN A 51 -5.98 -14.99 -2.00
C GLN A 51 -7.31 -14.82 -1.24
N ASP A 52 -7.35 -15.18 0.04
CA ASP A 52 -8.51 -15.06 0.91
C ASP A 52 -9.01 -13.62 1.05
N ALA A 53 -8.13 -12.63 0.98
CA ALA A 53 -8.49 -11.22 0.98
C ALA A 53 -9.28 -10.79 -0.28
N PHE A 54 -9.14 -11.54 -1.38
CA PHE A 54 -9.72 -11.20 -2.69
C PHE A 54 -10.90 -12.08 -3.11
N LEU A 55 -11.11 -13.25 -2.47
CA LEU A 55 -12.13 -14.21 -2.91
C LEU A 55 -13.52 -13.59 -3.07
N GLU A 56 -13.97 -12.85 -2.07
CA GLU A 56 -15.30 -12.22 -2.09
C GLU A 56 -15.39 -11.09 -3.13
N ILE A 57 -14.33 -10.32 -3.31
CA ILE A 57 -14.24 -9.23 -4.28
C ILE A 57 -14.30 -9.79 -5.70
N ILE A 58 -13.52 -10.84 -5.97
CA ILE A 58 -13.50 -11.54 -7.27
C ILE A 58 -14.88 -12.14 -7.55
N GLN A 59 -15.50 -12.81 -6.57
CA GLN A 59 -16.82 -13.39 -6.72
C GLN A 59 -17.87 -12.34 -7.08
N LYS A 60 -17.94 -11.22 -6.36
CA LYS A 60 -18.87 -10.11 -6.64
C LYS A 60 -18.65 -9.51 -8.02
N PHE A 61 -17.39 -9.39 -8.46
CA PHE A 61 -17.08 -8.94 -9.80
C PHE A 61 -17.62 -9.92 -10.87
N GLN A 62 -17.38 -11.22 -10.69
CA GLN A 62 -17.85 -12.25 -11.61
C GLN A 62 -19.38 -12.40 -11.63
N GLU A 63 -20.08 -12.11 -10.53
CA GLU A 63 -21.55 -12.07 -10.52
C GLU A 63 -22.09 -10.97 -11.45
N SER A 64 -21.39 -9.85 -11.55
CA SER A 64 -21.74 -8.74 -12.48
C SER A 64 -21.24 -8.99 -13.91
N TYR A 65 -20.13 -9.68 -14.06
CA TYR A 65 -19.43 -9.95 -15.33
C TYR A 65 -19.09 -11.44 -15.48
N PRO A 66 -20.09 -12.32 -15.69
CA PRO A 66 -19.90 -13.78 -15.67
C PRO A 66 -18.97 -14.34 -16.73
N HIS A 67 -18.68 -13.57 -17.78
CA HIS A 67 -17.74 -13.93 -18.86
C HIS A 67 -16.30 -13.61 -18.50
N ILE A 68 -16.04 -12.94 -17.35
CA ILE A 68 -14.69 -12.58 -16.91
C ILE A 68 -14.34 -13.40 -15.68
N SER A 69 -13.25 -14.15 -15.76
CA SER A 69 -12.60 -14.79 -14.62
C SER A 69 -11.37 -13.98 -14.20
N VAL A 70 -11.01 -14.05 -12.91
CA VAL A 70 -9.78 -13.43 -12.38
C VAL A 70 -8.95 -14.51 -11.72
N THR A 71 -7.75 -14.73 -12.24
CA THR A 71 -6.75 -15.64 -11.66
C THR A 71 -5.78 -14.83 -10.81
N TYR A 72 -5.89 -14.98 -9.50
CA TYR A 72 -5.01 -14.32 -8.53
C TYR A 72 -3.77 -15.17 -8.29
N ASN A 73 -2.59 -14.57 -8.37
CA ASN A 73 -1.30 -15.19 -8.09
C ASN A 73 -0.54 -14.37 -7.04
N LEU A 74 -0.28 -15.00 -5.88
CA LEU A 74 0.63 -14.48 -4.87
C LEU A 74 2.03 -15.01 -5.18
N ILE A 75 2.99 -14.09 -5.34
CA ILE A 75 4.40 -14.39 -5.60
C ILE A 75 5.19 -13.90 -4.39
N ARG A 76 6.23 -14.64 -3.99
CA ARG A 76 7.08 -14.24 -2.86
C ARG A 76 7.71 -12.88 -3.12
N ALA A 77 7.76 -12.03 -2.09
CA ALA A 77 8.22 -10.64 -2.22
C ALA A 77 9.64 -10.55 -2.78
N GLU A 78 10.53 -11.46 -2.34
CA GLU A 78 11.94 -11.50 -2.76
C GLU A 78 12.12 -11.85 -4.25
N GLU A 79 11.17 -12.58 -4.83
CA GLU A 79 11.20 -13.03 -6.23
C GLU A 79 10.32 -12.18 -7.14
N TYR A 80 9.46 -11.35 -6.55
CA TYR A 80 8.36 -10.70 -7.27
C TYR A 80 8.84 -9.85 -8.43
N GLU A 81 9.80 -8.96 -8.19
CA GLU A 81 10.29 -8.05 -9.22
C GLU A 81 10.95 -8.80 -10.38
N GLN A 82 11.80 -9.77 -10.08
CA GLN A 82 12.47 -10.55 -11.10
C GLN A 82 11.47 -11.37 -11.93
N THR A 83 10.53 -12.05 -11.27
CA THR A 83 9.47 -12.81 -11.94
C THR A 83 8.63 -11.93 -12.86
N LEU A 84 8.31 -10.70 -12.43
CA LEU A 84 7.56 -9.74 -13.22
C LEU A 84 8.33 -9.29 -14.47
N LEU A 85 9.62 -9.01 -14.33
CA LEU A 85 10.50 -8.61 -15.43
C LEU A 85 10.68 -9.73 -16.46
N GLU A 86 10.92 -10.97 -16.01
CA GLU A 86 11.05 -12.14 -16.87
C GLU A 86 9.75 -12.42 -17.64
N ALA A 87 8.61 -12.37 -16.96
CA ALA A 87 7.31 -12.58 -17.59
C ALA A 87 6.99 -11.50 -18.64
N TRP A 88 7.34 -10.25 -18.41
CA TRP A 88 7.20 -9.20 -19.43
C TRP A 88 8.15 -9.37 -20.61
N ALA A 89 9.36 -9.87 -20.40
CA ALA A 89 10.31 -10.15 -21.46
C ALA A 89 9.80 -11.27 -22.40
N GLU A 90 9.07 -12.24 -21.85
CA GLU A 90 8.49 -13.37 -22.58
C GLU A 90 7.03 -13.15 -23.05
N ASP A 91 6.50 -11.93 -22.94
CA ASP A 91 5.10 -11.58 -23.26
C ASP A 91 4.05 -12.44 -22.51
N ARG A 92 4.40 -12.93 -21.30
CA ARG A 92 3.56 -13.75 -20.42
C ARG A 92 3.19 -13.01 -19.12
N GLY A 93 3.42 -11.70 -19.08
CA GLY A 93 3.15 -10.89 -17.89
C GLY A 93 1.65 -10.82 -17.56
N PRO A 94 1.32 -10.41 -16.31
CA PRO A 94 -0.07 -10.27 -15.86
C PRO A 94 -0.80 -9.11 -16.57
N ASP A 95 -2.13 -9.13 -16.50
CA ASP A 95 -2.99 -8.01 -16.92
C ASP A 95 -3.02 -6.92 -15.85
N ILE A 96 -3.06 -7.35 -14.57
CA ILE A 96 -3.06 -6.50 -13.38
C ILE A 96 -1.89 -6.91 -12.48
N PHE A 97 -1.14 -5.94 -12.00
CA PHE A 97 -0.04 -6.18 -11.08
C PHE A 97 0.06 -5.08 -10.03
N SER A 98 0.40 -5.49 -8.82
CA SER A 98 0.59 -4.59 -7.70
C SER A 98 2.06 -4.21 -7.56
N ILE A 99 2.36 -2.95 -7.31
CA ILE A 99 3.72 -2.49 -7.05
C ILE A 99 3.78 -1.58 -5.82
N PRO A 100 4.90 -1.55 -5.08
CA PRO A 100 5.14 -0.50 -4.10
C PRO A 100 5.05 0.88 -4.79
N LYS A 101 4.49 1.86 -4.11
CA LYS A 101 4.33 3.21 -4.66
C LYS A 101 5.65 3.81 -5.16
N ASN A 102 6.74 3.58 -4.46
CA ASN A 102 8.08 4.07 -4.80
C ASN A 102 8.68 3.42 -6.07
N TRP A 103 8.05 2.38 -6.64
CA TRP A 103 8.40 1.80 -7.93
C TRP A 103 7.63 2.43 -9.10
N LEU A 104 6.67 3.32 -8.86
CA LEU A 104 5.86 3.89 -9.93
C LEU A 104 6.71 4.56 -11.01
N GLY A 105 7.68 5.39 -10.65
CA GLY A 105 8.59 6.02 -11.61
C GLY A 105 9.39 5.01 -12.45
N LYS A 106 9.83 3.90 -11.84
CA LYS A 106 10.56 2.80 -12.52
C LYS A 106 9.70 2.09 -13.58
N TYR A 107 8.43 1.83 -13.24
CA TYR A 107 7.54 1.03 -14.08
C TYR A 107 6.49 1.84 -14.84
N GLN A 108 6.51 3.16 -14.78
CA GLN A 108 5.54 4.04 -15.46
C GLN A 108 5.34 3.68 -16.94
N THR A 109 6.42 3.35 -17.68
CA THR A 109 6.36 2.98 -19.08
C THR A 109 5.73 1.60 -19.35
N LYS A 110 5.60 0.76 -18.32
CA LYS A 110 4.98 -0.57 -18.37
C LYS A 110 3.50 -0.56 -17.98
N ILE A 111 3.04 0.54 -17.38
CA ILE A 111 1.67 0.72 -16.92
C ILE A 111 0.84 1.39 -18.00
N LEU A 112 -0.38 0.92 -18.16
CA LEU A 112 -1.42 1.59 -18.93
C LEU A 112 -2.23 2.48 -17.99
N PRO A 113 -2.05 3.81 -18.01
CA PRO A 113 -2.78 4.69 -17.12
C PRO A 113 -4.25 4.81 -17.53
N LEU A 114 -5.08 5.22 -16.58
CA LEU A 114 -6.47 5.57 -16.76
C LEU A 114 -6.60 7.09 -16.88
N GLU A 115 -7.16 7.57 -18.00
CA GLU A 115 -7.43 9.00 -18.18
C GLU A 115 -8.69 9.42 -17.40
N PHE A 116 -8.74 10.66 -16.92
CA PHE A 116 -9.90 11.17 -16.21
C PHE A 116 -11.16 11.08 -17.08
N SER A 117 -12.23 10.59 -16.47
CA SER A 117 -13.53 10.42 -17.12
C SER A 117 -13.51 9.57 -18.39
N GLN A 118 -12.44 8.78 -18.60
CA GLN A 118 -12.39 7.79 -19.67
C GLN A 118 -13.60 6.85 -19.55
N GLU A 119 -14.21 6.53 -20.68
CA GLU A 119 -15.29 5.55 -20.70
C GLU A 119 -14.70 4.13 -20.66
N ILE A 120 -15.16 3.35 -19.69
CA ILE A 120 -14.90 1.92 -19.59
C ILE A 120 -16.15 1.21 -20.07
N ILE A 121 -16.06 0.55 -21.23
CA ILE A 121 -17.18 -0.09 -21.91
C ILE A 121 -17.12 -1.60 -21.66
N MET A 122 -18.16 -2.14 -21.03
CA MET A 122 -18.22 -3.55 -20.67
C MET A 122 -19.61 -4.15 -20.92
N ALA A 123 -19.68 -5.46 -21.07
CA ALA A 123 -20.93 -6.19 -21.04
C ALA A 123 -21.25 -6.64 -19.60
N ARG A 124 -22.35 -6.17 -19.02
CA ARG A 124 -22.76 -6.49 -17.66
C ARG A 124 -24.03 -7.34 -17.65
N GLN A 125 -24.08 -8.32 -16.76
CA GLN A 125 -25.30 -9.06 -16.48
C GLN A 125 -26.12 -8.32 -15.43
N ILE A 126 -27.39 -8.06 -15.75
CA ILE A 126 -28.35 -7.51 -14.82
C ILE A 126 -29.55 -8.46 -14.67
N MET A 127 -30.19 -8.47 -13.52
CA MET A 127 -31.44 -9.21 -13.30
C MET A 127 -32.63 -8.31 -13.63
N THR A 128 -33.46 -8.73 -14.56
CA THR A 128 -34.65 -7.98 -15.02
C THR A 128 -35.91 -8.76 -14.76
N GLY A 129 -37.04 -8.06 -14.59
CA GLY A 129 -38.36 -8.65 -14.34
C GLY A 129 -38.85 -8.42 -12.90
N THR A 130 -40.18 -8.13 -12.76
CA THR A 130 -40.79 -7.79 -11.50
C THR A 130 -41.21 -9.01 -10.68
N ILE A 131 -41.66 -10.07 -11.36
CA ILE A 131 -42.18 -11.30 -10.70
C ILE A 131 -41.16 -12.43 -10.87
N LYS A 132 -40.61 -12.59 -12.07
CA LYS A 132 -39.54 -13.56 -12.38
C LYS A 132 -38.31 -12.82 -12.81
N LYS A 133 -37.25 -12.88 -11.99
CA LYS A 133 -35.96 -12.28 -12.31
C LYS A 133 -35.25 -13.13 -13.34
N GLU A 134 -34.96 -12.56 -14.50
CA GLU A 134 -34.22 -13.22 -15.58
C GLU A 134 -32.92 -12.45 -15.86
N PRO A 135 -31.79 -13.14 -16.08
CA PRO A 135 -30.53 -12.49 -16.43
C PRO A 135 -30.62 -11.88 -17.83
N LYS A 136 -30.19 -10.64 -17.98
CA LYS A 136 -30.04 -9.93 -19.24
C LYS A 136 -28.66 -9.30 -19.31
N ILE A 137 -28.00 -9.42 -20.44
CA ILE A 137 -26.72 -8.78 -20.69
C ILE A 137 -27.00 -7.42 -21.35
N VAL A 138 -26.38 -6.38 -20.81
CA VAL A 138 -26.42 -5.01 -21.29
C VAL A 138 -25.03 -4.46 -21.44
N GLN A 139 -24.83 -3.53 -22.36
CA GLN A 139 -23.62 -2.72 -22.38
C GLN A 139 -23.69 -1.72 -21.24
N GLU A 140 -22.62 -1.67 -20.44
CA GLU A 140 -22.41 -0.68 -19.38
C GLU A 140 -21.28 0.26 -19.83
N ASN A 141 -21.52 1.55 -19.70
CA ASN A 141 -20.50 2.58 -19.90
C ASN A 141 -20.26 3.22 -18.52
N LYS A 142 -19.16 2.86 -17.86
CA LYS A 142 -18.75 3.43 -16.59
C LYS A 142 -17.67 4.48 -16.86
N LYS A 143 -17.81 5.67 -16.31
CA LYS A 143 -16.74 6.67 -16.36
C LYS A 143 -15.69 6.37 -15.30
N ALA A 144 -14.44 6.51 -15.67
CA ALA A 144 -13.32 6.55 -14.74
C ALA A 144 -13.44 7.75 -13.79
N LEU A 145 -12.73 7.66 -12.66
CA LEU A 145 -12.68 8.75 -11.69
C LEU A 145 -12.16 10.04 -12.32
N ASN A 146 -12.77 11.15 -11.98
CA ASN A 146 -12.18 12.48 -12.20
C ASN A 146 -11.33 12.90 -11.00
N LEU A 147 -10.61 14.02 -11.12
CA LEU A 147 -9.72 14.52 -10.07
C LEU A 147 -10.46 14.78 -8.74
N ARG A 148 -11.68 15.31 -8.82
CA ARG A 148 -12.49 15.58 -7.62
C ARG A 148 -12.88 14.28 -6.93
N GLU A 149 -13.39 13.31 -7.68
CA GLU A 149 -13.78 12.00 -7.16
C GLU A 149 -12.57 11.25 -6.56
N LEU A 150 -11.39 11.30 -7.21
CA LEU A 150 -10.16 10.72 -6.69
C LEU A 150 -9.82 11.30 -5.31
N LYS A 151 -9.84 12.64 -5.16
CA LYS A 151 -9.54 13.35 -3.90
C LYS A 151 -10.61 13.17 -2.82
N GLU A 152 -11.87 13.02 -3.20
CA GLU A 152 -12.98 12.74 -2.28
C GLU A 152 -12.96 11.29 -1.78
N THR A 153 -12.53 10.36 -2.64
CA THR A 153 -12.47 8.93 -2.32
C THR A 153 -11.24 8.58 -1.48
N PHE A 154 -10.06 8.99 -1.92
CA PHE A 154 -8.79 8.60 -1.28
C PHE A 154 -8.21 9.73 -0.43
N VAL A 155 -7.32 9.35 0.49
CA VAL A 155 -6.51 10.31 1.25
C VAL A 155 -5.61 11.11 0.30
N GLU A 156 -5.22 12.33 0.70
CA GLU A 156 -4.50 13.28 -0.17
C GLU A 156 -3.19 12.71 -0.73
N THR A 157 -2.47 11.96 0.07
CA THR A 157 -1.21 11.29 -0.32
C THR A 157 -1.39 10.45 -1.57
N VAL A 158 -2.47 9.67 -1.66
CA VAL A 158 -2.76 8.85 -2.84
C VAL A 158 -2.90 9.71 -4.09
N SER A 159 -3.71 10.79 -4.02
CA SER A 159 -3.93 11.65 -5.19
C SER A 159 -2.66 12.35 -5.66
N ASN A 160 -1.75 12.67 -4.74
CA ASN A 160 -0.46 13.28 -5.07
C ASN A 160 0.52 12.28 -5.70
N ASP A 161 0.42 11.02 -5.32
CA ASP A 161 1.36 9.98 -5.72
C ASP A 161 1.00 9.30 -7.05
N VAL A 162 -0.29 9.00 -7.27
CA VAL A 162 -0.71 8.16 -8.41
C VAL A 162 -1.07 8.98 -9.65
N LEU A 163 -1.13 10.31 -9.52
CA LEU A 163 -1.52 11.21 -10.59
C LEU A 163 -0.30 11.81 -11.25
N ILE A 164 -0.07 11.48 -12.52
CA ILE A 164 0.99 12.02 -13.35
C ILE A 164 0.35 12.50 -14.68
N ASP A 165 0.58 13.76 -15.07
CA ASP A 165 0.05 14.36 -16.30
C ASP A 165 -1.46 14.15 -16.49
N ASN A 166 -2.25 14.35 -15.44
CA ASN A 166 -3.70 14.14 -15.42
C ASN A 166 -4.17 12.70 -15.73
N LYS A 167 -3.31 11.71 -15.50
CA LYS A 167 -3.62 10.28 -15.67
C LYS A 167 -3.37 9.53 -14.37
N ILE A 168 -4.25 8.57 -14.07
CA ILE A 168 -4.14 7.71 -12.89
C ILE A 168 -3.33 6.48 -13.27
N TYR A 169 -2.19 6.28 -12.63
CA TYR A 169 -1.30 5.14 -12.90
C TYR A 169 -1.57 3.91 -12.03
N GLY A 170 -2.37 4.03 -11.00
CA GLY A 170 -2.78 2.92 -10.15
C GLY A 170 -3.67 3.41 -9.02
N LEU A 171 -4.33 2.49 -8.32
CA LEU A 171 -5.16 2.78 -7.16
C LEU A 171 -4.81 1.83 -6.01
N PRO A 172 -4.71 2.31 -4.76
CA PRO A 172 -4.42 1.47 -3.62
C PRO A 172 -5.69 0.84 -3.03
N LEU A 173 -5.56 -0.34 -2.45
CA LEU A 173 -6.58 -0.97 -1.60
C LEU A 173 -6.41 -0.58 -0.14
N SER A 174 -5.17 -0.28 0.27
CA SER A 174 -4.79 0.14 1.61
C SER A 174 -3.65 1.16 1.54
N LEU A 175 -3.45 1.90 2.62
CA LEU A 175 -2.33 2.81 2.78
C LEU A 175 -1.76 2.61 4.18
N ASP A 176 -0.58 2.00 4.27
CA ASP A 176 0.07 1.76 5.55
C ASP A 176 0.87 2.98 6.02
N VAL A 177 0.96 3.15 7.31
CA VAL A 177 1.62 4.30 7.95
C VAL A 177 2.55 3.78 9.04
N LEU A 178 3.72 4.39 9.21
CA LEU A 178 4.59 4.08 10.34
C LEU A 178 3.87 4.32 11.66
N ALA A 179 4.03 3.35 12.57
CA ALA A 179 3.56 3.43 13.95
C ALA A 179 4.67 3.00 14.92
N LEU A 180 4.47 3.22 16.20
CA LEU A 180 5.38 2.83 17.25
C LEU A 180 4.78 1.64 18.02
N TYR A 181 5.40 0.48 17.90
CA TYR A 181 5.14 -0.70 18.70
C TYR A 181 5.87 -0.57 20.04
N TYR A 182 5.26 -0.99 21.13
CA TYR A 182 5.90 -0.93 22.44
C TYR A 182 5.59 -2.16 23.29
N ASN A 183 6.60 -2.63 24.00
CA ASN A 183 6.50 -3.74 24.96
C ASN A 183 5.93 -3.21 26.28
N ARG A 184 4.69 -3.59 26.61
CA ARG A 184 3.97 -3.13 27.80
C ARG A 184 4.64 -3.57 29.10
N ASP A 185 5.21 -4.78 29.11
CA ASP A 185 5.85 -5.30 30.31
C ASP A 185 7.11 -4.51 30.64
N LEU A 186 7.92 -4.15 29.63
CA LEU A 186 9.11 -3.34 29.80
C LEU A 186 8.79 -1.89 30.24
N LEU A 187 7.72 -1.30 29.68
CA LEU A 187 7.25 0.02 30.13
C LEU A 187 6.79 -0.04 31.58
N ASN A 188 5.98 -1.03 31.96
CA ASN A 188 5.49 -1.23 33.31
C ASN A 188 6.63 -1.44 34.31
N GLU A 189 7.63 -2.26 33.97
CA GLU A 189 8.82 -2.50 34.77
C GLU A 189 9.61 -1.20 35.04
N ALA A 190 9.71 -0.33 34.04
CA ALA A 190 10.35 0.97 34.19
C ALA A 190 9.46 2.05 34.85
N GLY A 191 8.22 1.71 35.25
CA GLY A 191 7.28 2.66 35.87
C GLY A 191 6.69 3.68 34.86
N ILE A 192 6.73 3.39 33.55
CA ILE A 192 6.21 4.25 32.50
C ILE A 192 4.72 3.96 32.31
N VAL A 193 3.87 4.97 32.50
CA VAL A 193 2.40 4.82 32.52
C VAL A 193 1.82 4.58 31.12
N GLY A 194 2.44 5.12 30.08
CA GLY A 194 1.95 5.00 28.70
C GLY A 194 3.00 5.34 27.66
N PRO A 195 2.72 5.05 26.38
CA PRO A 195 3.67 5.32 25.30
C PRO A 195 3.83 6.83 25.05
N PRO A 196 4.97 7.25 24.46
CA PRO A 196 5.29 8.66 24.26
C PRO A 196 4.42 9.27 23.15
N GLN A 197 3.98 10.52 23.33
CA GLN A 197 3.26 11.30 22.33
C GLN A 197 4.18 12.28 21.58
N THR A 198 5.27 12.67 22.23
CA THR A 198 6.26 13.61 21.68
C THR A 198 7.66 12.99 21.69
N TRP A 199 8.54 13.51 20.81
CA TRP A 199 9.94 13.08 20.80
C TRP A 199 10.66 13.39 22.13
N GLN A 200 10.24 14.41 22.85
CA GLN A 200 10.81 14.71 24.16
C GLN A 200 10.44 13.63 25.20
N GLU A 201 9.17 13.19 25.20
CA GLU A 201 8.73 12.07 26.04
C GLU A 201 9.43 10.78 25.64
N PHE A 202 9.56 10.53 24.33
CA PHE A 202 10.24 9.36 23.77
C PHE A 202 11.70 9.28 24.27
N ILE A 203 12.47 10.38 24.13
CA ILE A 203 13.83 10.45 24.64
C ILE A 203 13.91 10.10 26.13
N ASN A 204 13.03 10.67 26.95
CA ASN A 204 13.01 10.42 28.39
C ASN A 204 12.71 8.94 28.69
N GLN A 205 11.73 8.36 27.98
CA GLN A 205 11.39 6.94 28.15
C GLN A 205 12.51 6.00 27.67
N VAL A 206 13.18 6.30 26.55
CA VAL A 206 14.32 5.53 26.05
C VAL A 206 15.44 5.48 27.10
N ARG A 207 15.76 6.61 27.75
CA ARG A 207 16.76 6.65 28.84
C ARG A 207 16.38 5.73 30.02
N MET A 208 15.11 5.69 30.39
CA MET A 208 14.63 4.85 31.49
C MET A 208 14.62 3.36 31.15
N LEU A 209 14.47 3.03 29.87
CA LEU A 209 14.32 1.66 29.36
C LEU A 209 15.65 0.99 29.04
N ASN A 210 16.71 1.77 28.78
CA ASN A 210 18.04 1.24 28.51
C ASN A 210 18.62 0.55 29.73
N LEU A 211 19.17 -0.65 29.55
CA LEU A 211 19.84 -1.40 30.61
C LEU A 211 21.11 -2.04 30.06
N TRP A 212 22.23 -1.82 30.73
CA TRP A 212 23.54 -2.34 30.39
C TRP A 212 24.08 -3.33 31.41
N ASP A 213 24.92 -4.24 30.97
CA ASP A 213 25.72 -5.09 31.86
C ASP A 213 26.95 -4.34 32.41
N VAL A 214 27.70 -5.03 33.23
CA VAL A 214 28.93 -4.47 33.86
C VAL A 214 30.06 -4.21 32.85
N HIS A 215 29.92 -4.72 31.63
CA HIS A 215 30.89 -4.55 30.52
C HIS A 215 30.45 -3.47 29.52
N GLY A 216 29.26 -2.89 29.73
CA GLY A 216 28.69 -1.87 28.81
C GLY A 216 27.95 -2.42 27.61
N ASN A 217 27.60 -3.72 27.60
CA ASN A 217 26.75 -4.30 26.55
C ASN A 217 25.27 -4.11 26.90
N PHE A 218 24.43 -3.98 25.89
CA PHE A 218 22.98 -3.91 26.12
C PHE A 218 22.44 -5.25 26.66
N ILE A 219 21.85 -5.22 27.84
CA ILE A 219 20.93 -6.24 28.32
C ILE A 219 19.57 -5.99 27.70
N ARG A 220 19.17 -4.71 27.60
CA ARG A 220 17.93 -4.24 26.99
C ARG A 220 18.13 -2.85 26.40
N SER A 221 17.58 -2.66 25.21
CA SER A 221 17.55 -1.38 24.50
C SER A 221 16.19 -0.70 24.69
N GLY A 222 16.18 0.62 24.78
CA GLY A 222 14.93 1.39 24.74
C GLY A 222 14.32 1.37 23.34
N ILE A 223 15.15 1.48 22.29
CA ILE A 223 14.71 1.54 20.90
C ILE A 223 15.78 1.01 19.95
N SER A 224 15.37 0.30 18.92
CA SER A 224 16.19 -0.06 17.76
C SER A 224 16.21 1.10 16.75
N LEU A 225 17.17 2.01 16.87
CA LEU A 225 17.27 3.22 16.04
C LEU A 225 18.71 3.72 15.95
N GLY A 226 19.07 4.33 14.82
CA GLY A 226 20.34 5.02 14.64
C GLY A 226 21.33 4.35 13.68
N THR A 227 21.18 3.05 13.42
CA THR A 227 21.96 2.30 12.39
C THR A 227 21.11 2.03 11.15
N ALA A 228 21.70 1.55 10.07
CA ALA A 228 20.97 1.16 8.86
C ALA A 228 20.92 -0.37 8.68
N ASN A 229 22.00 -1.09 9.00
CA ASN A 229 22.14 -2.52 8.69
C ASN A 229 21.15 -3.43 9.43
N ASN A 230 20.75 -3.07 10.64
CA ASN A 230 19.89 -3.88 11.50
C ASN A 230 18.65 -3.12 12.05
N VAL A 231 18.33 -1.97 11.44
CA VAL A 231 17.09 -1.24 11.69
C VAL A 231 16.22 -1.30 10.43
N GLU A 232 15.15 -2.05 10.48
CA GLU A 232 14.20 -2.10 9.37
C GLU A 232 13.53 -0.73 9.17
N ASN A 233 13.21 -0.40 7.92
CA ASN A 233 12.59 0.88 7.53
C ASN A 233 13.40 2.14 7.92
N TYR A 234 14.72 2.05 8.10
CA TYR A 234 15.57 3.18 8.46
C TYR A 234 15.39 4.39 7.54
N THR A 235 15.24 4.16 6.23
CA THR A 235 14.99 5.20 5.22
C THR A 235 13.67 5.92 5.46
N ASP A 236 12.61 5.18 5.78
CA ASP A 236 11.27 5.71 6.04
C ASP A 236 11.24 6.47 7.37
N ILE A 237 11.92 5.94 8.40
CA ILE A 237 12.03 6.59 9.71
C ILE A 237 12.80 7.91 9.61
N LEU A 238 13.94 7.92 8.92
CA LEU A 238 14.72 9.14 8.73
C LEU A 238 13.94 10.16 7.87
N SER A 239 13.22 9.69 6.84
CA SER A 239 12.31 10.54 6.04
C SER A 239 11.19 11.14 6.89
N LEU A 240 10.61 10.36 7.80
CA LEU A 240 9.63 10.88 8.77
C LEU A 240 10.20 12.00 9.62
N LEU A 241 11.40 11.81 10.19
CA LEU A 241 12.08 12.83 11.01
C LEU A 241 12.34 14.11 10.21
N MET A 242 12.80 13.99 8.97
CA MET A 242 12.98 15.11 8.05
C MET A 242 11.67 15.85 7.79
N LEU A 243 10.59 15.14 7.47
CA LEU A 243 9.28 15.74 7.19
C LEU A 243 8.68 16.43 8.43
N GLN A 244 8.86 15.86 9.61
CA GLN A 244 8.34 16.42 10.86
C GLN A 244 9.04 17.72 11.26
N ASN A 245 10.35 17.84 11.03
CA ASN A 245 11.10 19.04 11.38
C ASN A 245 11.06 20.13 10.29
N GLY A 246 10.26 19.92 9.23
CA GLY A 246 10.03 20.91 8.16
C GLY A 246 11.01 20.83 7.00
N THR A 247 11.84 19.77 6.90
CA THR A 247 12.72 19.58 5.75
C THR A 247 11.88 19.42 4.48
N SER A 248 12.18 20.21 3.46
CA SER A 248 11.75 19.96 2.09
C SER A 248 12.66 18.89 1.50
N ILE A 249 12.16 17.63 1.42
CA ILE A 249 13.01 16.52 0.91
C ILE A 249 13.24 16.67 -0.58
N VAL A 250 12.19 17.08 -1.32
CA VAL A 250 12.25 17.34 -2.76
C VAL A 250 11.60 18.67 -3.11
N ASP A 251 12.04 19.28 -4.20
CA ASP A 251 11.39 20.46 -4.80
C ASP A 251 10.17 20.06 -5.66
N GLU A 252 9.49 21.03 -6.26
CA GLU A 252 8.34 20.81 -7.15
C GLU A 252 8.68 19.98 -8.40
N GLY A 253 9.95 19.94 -8.80
CA GLY A 253 10.45 19.11 -9.91
C GLY A 253 10.86 17.69 -9.50
N GLY A 254 10.72 17.34 -8.23
CA GLY A 254 11.13 16.05 -7.67
C GLY A 254 12.63 15.92 -7.40
N ARG A 255 13.43 17.01 -7.50
CA ARG A 255 14.83 16.99 -7.13
C ARG A 255 14.98 16.99 -5.62
N ALA A 256 15.85 16.12 -5.11
CA ALA A 256 16.22 16.13 -3.70
C ALA A 256 16.95 17.41 -3.33
N ILE A 257 16.52 18.04 -2.23
CA ILE A 257 17.02 19.32 -1.70
C ILE A 257 17.13 19.33 -0.18
N PHE A 258 17.17 18.17 0.46
CA PHE A 258 17.17 18.05 1.93
C PHE A 258 18.51 18.46 2.59
N ASP A 259 19.50 18.86 1.79
CA ASP A 259 20.74 19.53 2.20
C ASP A 259 20.60 21.05 2.35
N GLN A 260 19.45 21.61 1.97
CA GLN A 260 19.25 23.06 1.97
C GLN A 260 18.83 23.60 3.33
N SER A 261 19.23 24.85 3.59
CA SER A 261 18.77 25.59 4.76
C SER A 261 17.29 25.96 4.67
N LEU A 262 16.60 25.90 5.80
CA LEU A 262 15.23 26.42 5.91
C LEU A 262 15.18 27.95 6.01
N LEU A 263 16.29 28.58 6.42
CA LEU A 263 16.39 30.02 6.64
C LEU A 263 17.30 30.68 5.58
N ASP A 264 16.95 31.86 5.14
CA ASP A 264 17.70 32.65 4.13
C ASP A 264 19.13 32.96 4.55
N ASP A 265 19.41 32.97 5.87
CA ASP A 265 20.74 33.25 6.43
C ASP A 265 21.65 32.01 6.51
N ASN A 266 21.18 30.83 6.02
CA ASN A 266 21.93 29.59 6.04
C ASN A 266 22.38 29.14 7.45
N THR A 267 21.58 29.42 8.48
CA THR A 267 21.92 29.08 9.86
C THR A 267 21.25 27.80 10.36
N TYR A 268 20.21 27.31 9.70
CA TYR A 268 19.47 26.11 10.11
C TYR A 268 19.21 25.14 8.96
N PHE A 269 19.79 23.96 9.06
CA PHE A 269 19.70 22.86 8.10
C PHE A 269 18.86 21.71 8.68
N PRO A 270 17.53 21.68 8.45
CA PRO A 270 16.66 20.70 9.10
C PRO A 270 16.99 19.25 8.73
N GLY A 271 17.46 18.98 7.51
CA GLY A 271 17.89 17.62 7.11
C GLY A 271 19.10 17.14 7.92
N GLU A 272 20.08 18.03 8.19
CA GLU A 272 21.21 17.68 9.07
C GLU A 272 20.75 17.40 10.51
N GLU A 273 19.83 18.19 11.03
CA GLU A 273 19.30 17.98 12.38
C GLU A 273 18.50 16.68 12.51
N ALA A 274 17.72 16.32 11.48
CA ALA A 274 17.03 15.03 11.44
C ALA A 274 18.03 13.84 11.46
N LEU A 275 19.08 13.91 10.64
CA LEU A 275 20.13 12.89 10.63
C LEU A 275 20.89 12.85 11.95
N ARG A 276 21.26 14.00 12.52
CA ARG A 276 21.91 14.10 13.82
C ARG A 276 21.10 13.45 14.93
N PHE A 277 19.78 13.72 14.95
CA PHE A 277 18.85 13.12 15.88
C PHE A 277 18.78 11.61 15.70
N TYR A 278 18.65 11.13 14.47
CA TYR A 278 18.62 9.70 14.16
C TYR A 278 19.88 8.98 14.68
N LEU A 279 21.07 9.53 14.37
CA LEU A 279 22.37 8.96 14.74
C LEU A 279 22.64 9.01 16.23
N SER A 280 21.98 9.89 16.98
CA SER A 280 22.20 10.03 18.43
C SER A 280 21.86 8.75 19.21
N PHE A 281 20.96 7.91 18.69
CA PHE A 281 20.60 6.61 19.27
C PHE A 281 21.67 5.53 19.08
N ALA A 282 22.58 5.69 18.11
CA ALA A 282 23.71 4.78 17.88
C ALA A 282 25.06 5.37 18.28
N ASN A 283 25.10 6.58 18.84
CA ASN A 283 26.33 7.23 19.28
C ASN A 283 26.58 6.99 20.77
N PRO A 284 27.64 6.24 21.16
CA PRO A 284 27.91 5.95 22.57
C PRO A 284 28.20 7.16 23.47
N SER A 285 28.50 8.35 22.86
CA SER A 285 28.72 9.59 23.60
C SER A 285 27.41 10.30 23.99
N GLN A 286 26.27 9.84 23.52
CA GLN A 286 24.97 10.44 23.77
C GLN A 286 24.22 9.72 24.91
N GLU A 287 23.49 10.47 25.72
CA GLU A 287 22.71 9.91 26.82
C GLU A 287 21.55 8.99 26.36
N ILE A 288 21.16 9.12 25.10
CA ILE A 288 20.10 8.31 24.49
C ILE A 288 20.65 7.15 23.65
N TYR A 289 21.96 6.88 23.76
CA TYR A 289 22.55 5.71 23.09
C TYR A 289 21.82 4.44 23.51
N SER A 290 21.23 3.76 22.53
CA SER A 290 20.36 2.59 22.76
C SER A 290 20.53 1.47 21.74
N TRP A 291 21.33 1.67 20.68
CA TRP A 291 21.44 0.70 19.61
C TRP A 291 22.83 0.67 18.99
N ASN A 292 23.23 -0.49 18.46
CA ASN A 292 24.43 -0.64 17.66
C ASN A 292 24.33 -1.85 16.71
N GLU A 293 25.33 -2.03 15.84
CA GLU A 293 25.37 -3.10 14.84
C GLU A 293 25.57 -4.52 15.42
N GLN A 294 25.89 -4.66 16.71
CA GLN A 294 26.02 -5.96 17.38
C GLN A 294 24.67 -6.50 17.84
N MET A 295 23.63 -5.66 17.87
CA MET A 295 22.27 -6.07 18.20
C MET A 295 21.68 -6.87 17.03
N PRO A 296 20.72 -7.78 17.29
CA PRO A 296 19.94 -8.45 16.25
C PRO A 296 19.23 -7.43 15.33
N ASP A 297 18.60 -7.88 14.25
CA ASP A 297 17.68 -7.00 13.53
C ASP A 297 16.54 -6.49 14.44
N SER A 298 16.03 -5.31 14.13
CA SER A 298 15.10 -4.57 15.00
C SER A 298 13.82 -5.36 15.33
N THR A 299 13.26 -6.11 14.38
CA THR A 299 12.06 -6.92 14.60
C THR A 299 12.36 -8.15 15.44
N SER A 300 13.46 -8.84 15.18
CA SER A 300 13.93 -9.96 16.03
C SER A 300 14.22 -9.51 17.45
N ALA A 301 14.86 -8.36 17.63
CA ALA A 301 15.12 -7.82 18.97
C ALA A 301 13.83 -7.52 19.72
N PHE A 302 12.82 -6.95 19.05
CA PHE A 302 11.53 -6.66 19.67
C PHE A 302 10.77 -7.94 20.05
N THR A 303 10.70 -8.92 19.16
CA THR A 303 10.03 -10.20 19.43
C THR A 303 10.70 -11.01 20.55
N GLN A 304 12.02 -10.85 20.73
CA GLN A 304 12.78 -11.44 21.84
C GLN A 304 12.70 -10.64 23.14
N GLY A 305 12.07 -9.46 23.16
CA GLY A 305 12.00 -8.58 24.33
C GLY A 305 13.32 -7.86 24.65
N LEU A 306 14.25 -7.80 23.70
CA LEU A 306 15.54 -7.12 23.83
C LEU A 306 15.44 -5.61 23.59
N THR A 307 14.38 -5.14 22.96
CA THR A 307 14.09 -3.70 22.80
C THR A 307 12.65 -3.38 23.20
N ALA A 308 12.46 -2.21 23.81
CA ALA A 308 11.15 -1.79 24.31
C ALA A 308 10.27 -1.16 23.23
N PHE A 309 10.86 -0.45 22.27
CA PHE A 309 10.16 0.18 21.17
C PHE A 309 10.64 -0.35 19.81
N LEU A 310 9.73 -0.32 18.81
CA LEU A 310 10.02 -0.67 17.42
C LEU A 310 9.15 0.21 16.52
N PHE A 311 9.75 0.87 15.52
CA PHE A 311 8.98 1.47 14.42
C PHE A 311 8.60 0.41 13.40
N GLY A 312 7.34 0.38 12.99
CA GLY A 312 6.87 -0.61 12.02
C GLY A 312 5.54 -0.27 11.40
N TYR A 313 5.19 -1.02 10.38
CA TYR A 313 3.93 -0.96 9.64
C TYR A 313 2.91 -1.96 10.17
N SER A 314 1.65 -1.88 9.72
CA SER A 314 0.58 -2.79 10.18
C SER A 314 0.87 -4.26 9.89
N SER A 315 1.71 -4.56 8.89
CA SER A 315 2.16 -5.92 8.57
C SER A 315 2.91 -6.59 9.73
N TYR A 316 3.59 -5.81 10.56
CA TYR A 316 4.35 -6.34 11.71
C TYR A 316 3.45 -6.93 12.79
N LEU A 317 2.19 -6.46 12.89
CA LEU A 317 1.24 -6.97 13.87
C LEU A 317 1.07 -8.49 13.79
N SER A 318 0.81 -9.01 12.59
CA SER A 318 0.66 -10.45 12.36
C SER A 318 1.97 -11.20 12.58
N LEU A 319 3.07 -10.65 12.08
CA LEU A 319 4.42 -11.22 12.22
C LEU A 319 4.81 -11.36 13.71
N ILE A 320 4.62 -10.31 14.50
CA ILE A 320 4.96 -10.31 15.93
C ILE A 320 4.06 -11.29 16.70
N LYS A 321 2.74 -11.30 16.41
CA LYS A 321 1.81 -12.24 17.04
C LYS A 321 2.14 -13.71 16.72
N GLU A 322 2.66 -13.99 15.52
CA GLU A 322 3.10 -15.33 15.12
C GLU A 322 4.43 -15.72 15.76
N GLN A 323 5.44 -14.86 15.71
CA GLN A 323 6.78 -15.17 16.22
C GLN A 323 6.87 -15.12 17.74
N ALA A 324 6.12 -14.23 18.38
CA ALA A 324 6.15 -14.00 19.83
C ALA A 324 4.73 -13.95 20.44
N PRO A 325 3.96 -15.07 20.44
CA PRO A 325 2.56 -15.08 20.85
C PRO A 325 2.33 -14.75 22.35
N LYS A 326 3.40 -14.72 23.15
CA LYS A 326 3.35 -14.36 24.57
C LYS A 326 3.81 -12.94 24.85
N LEU A 327 4.30 -12.23 23.83
CA LEU A 327 4.77 -10.85 24.00
C LEU A 327 3.56 -9.94 24.28
N ASN A 328 3.59 -9.26 25.41
CA ASN A 328 2.59 -8.28 25.80
C ASN A 328 2.97 -6.92 25.21
N PHE A 329 2.48 -6.64 24.00
CA PHE A 329 2.77 -5.41 23.28
C PHE A 329 1.51 -4.68 22.88
N ASP A 330 1.68 -3.43 22.49
CA ASP A 330 0.62 -2.60 21.92
C ASP A 330 1.23 -1.63 20.91
N ILE A 331 0.40 -0.85 20.24
CA ILE A 331 0.78 0.04 19.16
C ILE A 331 0.28 1.45 19.47
N THR A 332 1.08 2.45 19.16
CA THR A 332 0.69 3.87 19.23
C THR A 332 1.14 4.60 17.96
N LYS A 333 0.63 5.81 17.77
CA LYS A 333 1.15 6.69 16.70
C LYS A 333 2.63 7.00 16.93
N VAL A 334 3.33 7.35 15.85
CA VAL A 334 4.70 7.86 15.98
C VAL A 334 4.73 9.14 16.78
N PRO A 335 5.76 9.37 17.60
CA PRO A 335 5.91 10.61 18.35
C PRO A 335 5.95 11.82 17.41
N GLN A 336 5.41 12.95 17.87
CA GLN A 336 5.44 14.21 17.13
C GLN A 336 6.39 15.20 17.81
N ILE A 337 6.84 16.24 17.11
CA ILE A 337 7.72 17.29 17.69
C ILE A 337 6.98 18.01 18.80
N SER A 338 5.71 18.34 18.58
CA SER A 338 4.86 19.01 19.57
C SER A 338 3.40 18.66 19.31
N SER A 339 2.61 18.53 20.36
CA SER A 339 1.16 18.34 20.28
C SER A 339 0.40 19.56 19.69
N SER A 340 1.04 20.72 19.65
CA SER A 340 0.46 21.97 19.09
C SER A 340 0.71 22.15 17.60
N LEU A 341 1.60 21.37 16.99
CA LEU A 341 1.89 21.43 15.56
C LEU A 341 1.01 20.45 14.78
N LYS A 342 0.87 20.69 13.48
CA LYS A 342 0.20 19.75 12.59
C LYS A 342 0.95 18.41 12.58
N GLU A 343 0.24 17.32 12.86
CA GLU A 343 0.81 15.98 12.79
C GLU A 343 1.36 15.68 11.39
N VAL A 344 2.51 15.00 11.34
CA VAL A 344 3.13 14.49 10.12
C VAL A 344 3.49 13.03 10.34
N ASN A 345 3.01 12.18 9.46
CA ASN A 345 3.26 10.74 9.45
C ASN A 345 3.86 10.32 8.10
N TYR A 346 4.42 9.11 8.03
CA TYR A 346 5.03 8.58 6.80
C TYR A 346 4.25 7.36 6.31
N ALA A 347 3.94 7.35 5.00
CA ALA A 347 3.19 6.27 4.36
C ALA A 347 4.09 5.40 3.47
N ASN A 348 3.82 4.10 3.49
CA ASN A 348 4.33 3.13 2.54
C ASN A 348 3.19 2.21 2.12
N TYR A 349 2.92 2.08 0.83
CA TYR A 349 1.76 1.33 0.35
C TYR A 349 1.96 0.81 -1.07
N TRP A 350 1.09 -0.11 -1.46
CA TRP A 350 1.07 -0.71 -2.79
C TRP A 350 -0.10 -0.17 -3.61
N ILE A 351 0.11 -0.07 -4.92
CA ILE A 351 -0.90 0.35 -5.90
C ILE A 351 -1.16 -0.76 -6.89
N GLU A 352 -2.44 -0.93 -7.24
CA GLU A 352 -2.89 -1.85 -8.27
C GLU A 352 -2.82 -1.15 -9.62
N THR A 353 -2.12 -1.75 -10.57
CA THR A 353 -1.81 -1.17 -11.88
C THR A 353 -2.24 -2.08 -13.01
N VAL A 354 -2.52 -1.51 -14.18
CA VAL A 354 -2.84 -2.26 -15.40
C VAL A 354 -1.61 -2.35 -16.30
N SER A 355 -1.31 -3.53 -16.78
CA SER A 355 -0.20 -3.76 -17.70
C SER A 355 -0.47 -3.10 -19.06
N LYS A 356 0.52 -2.38 -19.59
CA LYS A 356 0.45 -1.80 -20.95
C LYS A 356 0.31 -2.87 -22.04
N LYS A 357 0.68 -4.13 -21.76
CA LYS A 357 0.60 -5.25 -22.69
C LYS A 357 -0.71 -6.03 -22.58
N THR A 358 -1.62 -5.68 -21.68
CA THR A 358 -2.92 -6.35 -21.55
C THR A 358 -3.73 -6.24 -22.84
N LYS A 359 -4.47 -7.30 -23.17
CA LYS A 359 -5.46 -7.31 -24.24
C LYS A 359 -6.84 -6.87 -23.75
N TYR A 360 -7.00 -6.67 -22.44
CA TYR A 360 -8.28 -6.44 -21.75
C TYR A 360 -8.24 -5.18 -20.88
N PRO A 361 -7.89 -4.01 -21.44
CA PRO A 361 -7.67 -2.78 -20.67
C PRO A 361 -8.91 -2.29 -19.90
N HIS A 362 -10.08 -2.41 -20.52
CA HIS A 362 -11.35 -2.00 -19.90
C HIS A 362 -11.71 -2.90 -18.72
N GLU A 363 -11.56 -4.20 -18.90
CA GLU A 363 -11.87 -5.22 -17.89
C GLU A 363 -10.89 -5.15 -16.72
N ALA A 364 -9.61 -4.93 -16.99
CA ALA A 364 -8.58 -4.79 -15.97
C ALA A 364 -8.82 -3.53 -15.10
N TRP A 365 -9.08 -2.38 -15.72
CA TRP A 365 -9.43 -1.17 -15.00
C TRP A 365 -10.78 -1.26 -14.27
N ALA A 366 -11.77 -1.93 -14.90
CA ALA A 366 -13.06 -2.17 -14.23
C ALA A 366 -12.90 -3.02 -12.97
N PHE A 367 -12.01 -4.03 -12.98
CA PHE A 367 -11.71 -4.83 -11.78
C PHE A 367 -11.01 -4.01 -10.69
N ILE A 368 -10.02 -3.16 -11.03
CA ILE A 368 -9.36 -2.28 -10.05
C ILE A 368 -10.37 -1.30 -9.45
N LEU A 369 -11.18 -0.63 -10.27
CA LEU A 369 -12.22 0.29 -9.79
C LEU A 369 -13.26 -0.41 -8.93
N HIS A 370 -13.66 -1.62 -9.29
CA HIS A 370 -14.55 -2.45 -8.46
C HIS A 370 -13.92 -2.79 -7.12
N SER A 371 -12.65 -3.22 -7.13
CA SER A 371 -11.93 -3.61 -5.92
C SER A 371 -11.74 -2.44 -4.95
N THR A 372 -11.59 -1.22 -5.48
CA THR A 372 -11.39 0.01 -4.71
C THR A 372 -12.69 0.75 -4.37
N GLU A 373 -13.86 0.26 -4.77
CA GLU A 373 -15.14 0.77 -4.25
C GLU A 373 -15.24 0.57 -2.74
N ALA A 374 -15.81 1.52 -2.00
CA ALA A 374 -15.79 1.53 -0.53
C ALA A 374 -16.20 0.19 0.11
N GLN A 375 -17.23 -0.48 -0.41
CA GLN A 375 -17.72 -1.76 0.12
C GLN A 375 -16.69 -2.89 -0.06
N ASN A 376 -16.03 -2.95 -1.22
CA ASN A 376 -15.05 -3.97 -1.54
C ASN A 376 -13.69 -3.67 -0.87
N ALA A 377 -13.29 -2.40 -0.85
CA ALA A 377 -12.13 -1.94 -0.08
C ALA A 377 -12.30 -2.27 1.41
N LYS A 378 -13.52 -2.10 1.98
CA LYS A 378 -13.82 -2.54 3.34
C LYS A 378 -13.58 -4.03 3.52
N THR A 379 -14.12 -4.87 2.64
CA THR A 379 -13.89 -6.33 2.68
C THR A 379 -12.40 -6.67 2.66
N PHE A 380 -11.62 -5.99 1.80
CA PHE A 380 -10.18 -6.19 1.71
C PHE A 380 -9.47 -5.84 3.04
N ILE A 381 -9.66 -4.61 3.56
CA ILE A 381 -8.94 -4.15 4.76
C ILE A 381 -9.29 -4.96 6.01
N GLU A 382 -10.53 -5.46 6.12
CA GLU A 382 -10.95 -6.36 7.20
C GLU A 382 -10.24 -7.72 7.15
N ARG A 383 -10.09 -8.28 5.94
CA ARG A 383 -9.42 -9.58 5.73
C ARG A 383 -7.90 -9.47 5.82
N ALA A 384 -7.33 -8.48 5.16
CA ALA A 384 -5.89 -8.27 5.11
C ALA A 384 -5.31 -7.60 6.37
N LYS A 385 -6.16 -7.08 7.27
CA LYS A 385 -5.76 -6.33 8.47
C LYS A 385 -4.83 -5.17 8.11
N ARG A 386 -5.25 -4.36 7.13
CA ARG A 386 -4.50 -3.20 6.63
C ARG A 386 -5.24 -1.89 6.90
N PRO A 387 -4.51 -0.79 7.11
CA PRO A 387 -5.12 0.53 7.22
C PRO A 387 -5.71 0.98 5.87
N THR A 388 -6.80 1.72 5.93
CA THR A 388 -7.53 2.15 4.73
C THR A 388 -6.85 3.29 3.99
N ALA A 389 -6.86 3.24 2.65
CA ALA A 389 -6.58 4.39 1.79
C ALA A 389 -7.84 5.25 1.53
N HIS A 390 -9.03 4.73 1.86
CA HIS A 390 -10.32 5.30 1.52
C HIS A 390 -10.84 6.20 2.65
N ARG A 391 -11.09 7.50 2.37
CA ARG A 391 -11.52 8.48 3.39
C ARG A 391 -12.76 8.07 4.16
N SER A 392 -13.78 7.50 3.48
CA SER A 392 -15.05 7.12 4.12
C SER A 392 -14.95 5.92 5.06
N LEU A 393 -13.84 5.15 4.99
CA LEU A 393 -13.62 3.97 5.83
C LEU A 393 -12.77 4.25 7.07
N ILE A 394 -12.21 5.46 7.20
CA ILE A 394 -11.35 5.83 8.35
C ILE A 394 -12.16 5.67 9.65
N GLN A 395 -13.33 6.29 9.73
CA GLN A 395 -14.15 6.22 10.95
C GLN A 395 -14.50 4.79 11.34
N PHE A 396 -14.78 3.93 10.37
CA PHE A 396 -15.03 2.51 10.61
C PHE A 396 -13.79 1.82 11.22
N GLN A 397 -12.57 2.11 10.73
CA GLN A 397 -11.36 1.49 11.26
C GLN A 397 -10.90 2.03 12.61
N LEU A 398 -11.34 3.22 13.01
CA LEU A 398 -11.09 3.73 14.38
C LEU A 398 -11.78 2.89 15.46
N GLU A 399 -12.70 2.00 15.10
CA GLU A 399 -13.35 1.03 16.01
C GLU A 399 -12.51 -0.25 16.19
N ASP A 400 -11.52 -0.51 15.31
CA ASP A 400 -10.59 -1.63 15.42
C ASP A 400 -9.37 -1.20 16.25
N PHE A 401 -9.24 -1.73 17.46
CA PHE A 401 -8.21 -1.35 18.42
C PHE A 401 -6.80 -1.51 17.85
N ASP A 402 -6.53 -2.62 17.15
CA ASP A 402 -5.22 -2.93 16.57
C ASP A 402 -4.85 -1.96 15.42
N LEU A 403 -5.85 -1.45 14.67
CA LEU A 403 -5.64 -0.60 13.50
C LEU A 403 -5.83 0.90 13.78
N THR A 404 -6.39 1.27 14.91
CA THR A 404 -6.62 2.69 15.30
C THR A 404 -5.37 3.57 15.18
N PRO A 405 -4.17 3.19 15.64
CA PRO A 405 -2.98 4.03 15.53
C PRO A 405 -2.61 4.36 14.07
N PHE A 406 -2.75 3.39 13.19
CA PHE A 406 -2.51 3.55 11.76
C PHE A 406 -3.63 4.38 11.10
N ALA A 407 -4.88 3.98 11.25
CA ALA A 407 -6.04 4.61 10.63
C ALA A 407 -6.19 6.10 11.02
N SER A 408 -5.88 6.45 12.27
CA SER A 408 -5.89 7.85 12.72
C SER A 408 -4.79 8.71 12.10
N SER A 409 -3.76 8.09 11.53
CA SER A 409 -2.57 8.75 10.97
C SER A 409 -2.61 8.89 9.45
N VAL A 410 -3.52 8.19 8.73
CA VAL A 410 -3.52 8.18 7.25
C VAL A 410 -3.78 9.55 6.61
N LEU A 411 -4.54 10.43 7.28
CA LEU A 411 -4.85 11.78 6.75
C LEU A 411 -3.66 12.75 6.77
N THR A 412 -2.67 12.47 7.61
CA THR A 412 -1.47 13.30 7.79
C THR A 412 -0.20 12.61 7.29
N ALA A 413 -0.36 11.41 6.74
CA ALA A 413 0.74 10.65 6.16
C ALA A 413 1.22 11.29 4.86
N LYS A 414 2.52 11.19 4.60
CA LYS A 414 3.19 11.71 3.41
C LYS A 414 4.14 10.67 2.83
N THR A 415 4.44 10.82 1.57
CA THR A 415 5.55 10.18 0.85
C THR A 415 6.37 11.29 0.18
N TRP A 416 7.50 10.95 -0.41
CA TRP A 416 8.27 11.95 -1.15
C TRP A 416 8.88 11.44 -2.46
N TYR A 417 9.34 10.18 -2.51
CA TYR A 417 10.09 9.66 -3.64
C TYR A 417 9.19 9.36 -4.86
N GLN A 418 9.59 9.86 -6.03
CA GLN A 418 8.93 9.63 -7.32
C GLN A 418 9.90 9.25 -8.44
N GLY A 419 11.18 9.02 -8.12
CA GLY A 419 12.22 8.65 -9.09
C GLY A 419 12.12 7.19 -9.57
N LYS A 420 13.14 6.76 -10.33
CA LYS A 420 13.13 5.47 -11.03
C LYS A 420 13.92 4.35 -10.34
N LYS A 421 14.76 4.67 -9.34
CA LYS A 421 15.70 3.71 -8.75
C LYS A 421 15.70 3.83 -7.23
N TYR A 422 14.61 3.42 -6.57
CA TYR A 422 14.48 3.54 -5.12
C TYR A 422 15.57 2.80 -4.35
N SER A 423 16.04 1.64 -4.83
CA SER A 423 17.14 0.92 -4.18
C SER A 423 18.45 1.73 -4.06
N LEU A 424 18.72 2.64 -5.00
CA LEU A 424 19.85 3.56 -4.87
C LEU A 424 19.62 4.66 -3.82
N VAL A 425 18.37 4.98 -3.52
CA VAL A 425 18.03 5.88 -2.41
C VAL A 425 18.31 5.19 -1.08
N GLU A 426 17.85 3.94 -0.93
CA GLU A 426 18.11 3.14 0.26
C GLU A 426 19.62 2.98 0.49
N GLU A 427 20.38 2.62 -0.55
CA GLU A 427 21.85 2.56 -0.51
C GLU A 427 22.49 3.90 -0.11
N ALA A 428 22.02 5.03 -0.68
CA ALA A 428 22.56 6.34 -0.36
C ALA A 428 22.27 6.76 1.09
N PHE A 429 21.09 6.42 1.62
CA PHE A 429 20.73 6.66 3.03
C PHE A 429 21.56 5.76 3.97
N GLN A 430 21.77 4.50 3.61
CA GLN A 430 22.63 3.59 4.34
C GLN A 430 24.05 4.14 4.42
N GLU A 431 24.68 4.46 3.29
CA GLU A 431 26.02 5.05 3.25
C GLU A 431 26.10 6.35 4.06
N MET A 432 25.07 7.19 4.02
CA MET A 432 25.00 8.43 4.77
C MET A 432 25.09 8.16 6.28
N ILE A 433 24.34 7.17 6.79
CA ILE A 433 24.34 6.77 8.19
C ILE A 433 25.70 6.15 8.58
N GLU A 434 26.21 5.18 7.82
CA GLU A 434 27.42 4.42 8.11
C GLU A 434 28.69 5.30 8.10
N ASN A 435 28.80 6.22 7.14
CA ASN A 435 29.97 7.11 7.05
C ASN A 435 30.09 8.07 8.24
N VAL A 436 28.97 8.51 8.83
CA VAL A 436 29.02 9.34 10.04
C VAL A 436 29.34 8.49 11.26
N LEU A 437 28.68 7.33 11.43
CA LEU A 437 28.93 6.44 12.57
C LEU A 437 30.37 5.93 12.62
N SER A 438 30.98 5.65 11.47
CA SER A 438 32.40 5.27 11.37
C SER A 438 33.37 6.45 11.52
N GLY A 439 32.88 7.68 11.60
CA GLY A 439 33.71 8.89 11.71
C GLY A 439 34.47 9.25 10.41
N GLN A 440 34.12 8.65 9.26
CA GLN A 440 34.78 8.89 7.99
C GLN A 440 34.43 10.25 7.39
N LYS A 441 33.19 10.72 7.61
CA LYS A 441 32.68 11.98 7.06
C LYS A 441 31.82 12.73 8.08
N THR A 442 31.71 14.03 7.90
CA THR A 442 30.80 14.88 8.67
C THR A 442 29.36 14.75 8.18
N ILE A 443 28.39 15.11 9.02
CA ILE A 443 26.96 15.12 8.67
C ILE A 443 26.71 15.93 7.41
N LYS A 444 27.34 17.12 7.28
CA LYS A 444 27.20 17.98 6.11
C LYS A 444 27.67 17.29 4.83
N GLU A 445 28.88 16.74 4.85
CA GLU A 445 29.45 16.05 3.66
C GLU A 445 28.60 14.86 3.20
N VAL A 446 28.05 14.06 4.14
CA VAL A 446 27.24 12.89 3.76
C VAL A 446 25.86 13.28 3.22
N ILE A 447 25.26 14.33 3.75
CA ILE A 447 23.96 14.83 3.25
C ILE A 447 24.10 15.39 1.85
N GLU A 448 25.07 16.28 1.61
CA GLU A 448 25.36 16.83 0.28
C GLU A 448 25.62 15.71 -0.75
N TYR A 449 26.38 14.68 -0.37
CA TYR A 449 26.64 13.53 -1.23
C TYR A 449 25.40 12.67 -1.46
N CYS A 450 24.60 12.43 -0.42
CA CYS A 450 23.34 11.68 -0.52
C CYS A 450 22.35 12.38 -1.46
N VAL A 451 22.17 13.69 -1.34
CA VAL A 451 21.32 14.48 -2.25
C VAL A 451 21.78 14.32 -3.71
N GLN A 452 23.08 14.36 -3.98
CA GLN A 452 23.62 14.14 -5.32
C GLN A 452 23.26 12.74 -5.86
N LYS A 453 23.46 11.67 -5.04
CA LYS A 453 23.11 10.30 -5.41
C LYS A 453 21.61 10.14 -5.68
N VAL A 454 20.76 10.68 -4.79
CA VAL A 454 19.30 10.62 -4.96
C VAL A 454 18.88 11.31 -6.26
N ASN A 455 19.50 12.44 -6.61
CA ASN A 455 19.21 13.16 -7.85
C ASN A 455 19.61 12.39 -9.14
N LEU A 456 20.50 11.39 -9.03
CA LEU A 456 20.81 10.49 -10.15
C LEU A 456 19.74 9.40 -10.37
N THR A 457 18.74 9.30 -9.50
CA THR A 457 17.67 8.30 -9.61
C THR A 457 16.44 8.80 -10.37
N ASN A 458 16.36 10.07 -10.69
CA ASN A 458 15.22 10.74 -11.36
C ASN A 458 15.16 10.50 -12.87
#